data_87fb5aafb734b625585245e786859d0f
#
_entry.id   87fb5aafb734b625585245e786859d0f
#
_cell.length_a   1.000
_cell.length_b   1.000
_cell.length_c   1.000
_cell.angle_alpha   90.00
_cell.angle_beta   90.00
_cell.angle_gamma   90.00
#
_symmetry.space_group_name_H-M   'P 1'
#
loop_
_entity.id
_entity.type
_entity.pdbx_description
1 polymer ?
#
loop_
_entity_poly.entity_id
_entity_poly.type
_entity_poly.pdbx_seq_one_letter_code
_entity_poly.pdbx_strand_id
1 'polypeptide(L)'
;IAAKFKIDMNFSVDDISGMLNEYEQDYQTGMDVVEIAEMIYSYTSGYPYLVSCLCKMIDEDIKGESKTAWSKQDVLTAVKMLLNDKNPLFESLIGKLNEYPGVKNLIYRLLFRGENIGYNPDDSGIDMAEMFGFIKVRNGNVYIANRIFETRLYNMFLMSTDEQEKDVYREGARLKNQFIHDGALDMWRILEKFVEYFDDIYGDRDEKFLEADGRRYFMLFLKPIINGTGNYYIEARTRNNEQTDMIIDYLGQQYIIEMKIWHGNAYNESGEKQLSDYLEYYHEEKGYMLSFNFNKNKKIGVKEVELGEKLLIEAVV
;
A
#
# COMPACT_ATOMS: atom_id res chain seq x y z
N ILE A 1 16.35 -34.73 -21.21
CA ILE A 1 16.45 -33.75 -20.11
C ILE A 1 15.69 -32.52 -20.60
N ALA A 2 14.44 -32.37 -20.15
CA ALA A 2 13.65 -31.16 -20.41
C ALA A 2 14.18 -30.06 -19.51
N ALA A 3 14.89 -29.09 -20.05
CA ALA A 3 15.18 -27.87 -19.33
C ALA A 3 13.86 -27.09 -19.15
N LYS A 4 13.42 -26.86 -17.91
CA LYS A 4 12.34 -25.90 -17.64
C LYS A 4 12.86 -24.52 -17.98
N PHE A 5 12.49 -23.99 -19.13
CA PHE A 5 12.66 -22.56 -19.42
C PHE A 5 11.65 -21.79 -18.57
N LYS A 6 12.09 -21.27 -17.44
CA LYS A 6 11.35 -20.25 -16.71
C LYS A 6 11.76 -18.92 -17.33
N ILE A 7 10.99 -18.41 -18.28
CA ILE A 7 11.17 -17.05 -18.80
C ILE A 7 10.43 -16.14 -17.85
N ASP A 8 11.15 -15.31 -17.10
CA ASP A 8 10.55 -14.17 -16.42
C ASP A 8 10.24 -13.12 -17.50
N MET A 9 8.96 -12.86 -17.73
CA MET A 9 8.50 -11.88 -18.72
C MET A 9 8.39 -10.47 -18.14
N ASN A 10 8.69 -10.29 -16.85
CA ASN A 10 8.67 -8.98 -16.21
C ASN A 10 9.92 -8.18 -16.59
N PHE A 11 9.74 -6.88 -16.81
CA PHE A 11 10.84 -5.96 -17.04
C PHE A 11 11.66 -5.76 -15.77
N SER A 12 12.98 -5.73 -15.91
CA SER A 12 13.88 -5.22 -14.89
C SER A 12 13.86 -3.68 -14.85
N VAL A 13 14.50 -3.11 -13.86
CA VAL A 13 14.72 -1.64 -13.82
C VAL A 13 15.54 -1.21 -15.05
N ASP A 14 16.52 -2.01 -15.46
CA ASP A 14 17.34 -1.72 -16.64
C ASP A 14 16.53 -1.74 -17.94
N ASP A 15 15.59 -2.69 -18.09
CA ASP A 15 14.69 -2.74 -19.25
C ASP A 15 13.79 -1.49 -19.31
N ILE A 16 13.21 -1.09 -18.17
CA ILE A 16 12.40 0.13 -18.09
C ILE A 16 13.25 1.36 -18.37
N SER A 17 14.47 1.43 -17.82
CA SER A 17 15.40 2.52 -18.10
C SER A 17 15.77 2.57 -19.59
N GLY A 18 15.93 1.40 -20.23
CA GLY A 18 16.16 1.31 -21.68
C GLY A 18 15.04 1.96 -22.49
N MET A 19 13.78 1.61 -22.18
CA MET A 19 12.58 2.19 -22.81
C MET A 19 12.51 3.71 -22.60
N LEU A 20 12.77 4.17 -21.38
CA LEU A 20 12.72 5.60 -21.06
C LEU A 20 13.88 6.38 -21.68
N ASN A 21 15.06 5.76 -21.88
CA ASN A 21 16.16 6.36 -22.61
C ASN A 21 15.83 6.57 -24.10
N GLU A 22 15.10 5.62 -24.74
CA GLU A 22 14.61 5.82 -26.11
C GLU A 22 13.64 7.02 -26.17
N TYR A 23 12.71 7.11 -25.21
CA TYR A 23 11.81 8.27 -25.08
C TYR A 23 12.59 9.58 -24.88
N GLU A 24 13.61 9.58 -24.03
CA GLU A 24 14.45 10.76 -23.78
C GLU A 24 15.26 11.19 -25.01
N GLN A 25 15.70 10.25 -25.85
CA GLN A 25 16.35 10.55 -27.13
C GLN A 25 15.42 11.31 -28.09
N ASP A 26 14.13 10.94 -28.10
CA ASP A 26 13.13 11.56 -28.99
C ASP A 26 12.68 12.94 -28.51
N TYR A 27 12.45 13.09 -27.20
CA TYR A 27 11.80 14.29 -26.63
C TYR A 27 12.73 15.21 -25.83
N GLN A 28 13.91 14.77 -25.40
CA GLN A 28 14.92 15.54 -24.68
C GLN A 28 14.33 16.29 -23.46
N THR A 29 13.55 15.61 -22.67
CA THR A 29 12.80 16.18 -21.54
C THR A 29 13.69 16.57 -20.37
N GLY A 30 14.87 15.96 -20.23
CA GLY A 30 15.80 16.16 -19.11
C GLY A 30 15.39 15.41 -17.84
N MET A 31 14.56 14.34 -17.96
CA MET A 31 14.18 13.55 -16.79
C MET A 31 15.33 12.68 -16.27
N ASP A 32 15.31 12.41 -14.97
CA ASP A 32 16.15 11.35 -14.38
C ASP A 32 15.56 9.98 -14.70
N VAL A 33 16.07 9.36 -15.79
CA VAL A 33 15.56 8.09 -16.30
C VAL A 33 15.65 6.97 -15.27
N VAL A 34 16.74 6.93 -14.49
CA VAL A 34 16.95 5.85 -13.51
C VAL A 34 15.97 5.98 -12.36
N GLU A 35 15.81 7.20 -11.83
CA GLU A 35 14.87 7.49 -10.74
C GLU A 35 13.43 7.14 -11.14
N ILE A 36 13.01 7.53 -12.35
CA ILE A 36 11.66 7.24 -12.86
C ILE A 36 11.46 5.75 -13.10
N ALA A 37 12.46 5.05 -13.67
CA ALA A 37 12.40 3.61 -13.89
C ALA A 37 12.29 2.82 -12.57
N GLU A 38 13.09 3.19 -11.56
CA GLU A 38 13.01 2.60 -10.22
C GLU A 38 11.62 2.82 -9.60
N MET A 39 11.07 4.02 -9.74
CA MET A 39 9.75 4.35 -9.21
C MET A 39 8.66 3.55 -9.89
N ILE A 40 8.64 3.45 -11.22
CA ILE A 40 7.69 2.63 -11.96
C ILE A 40 7.84 1.15 -11.57
N TYR A 41 9.06 0.65 -11.48
CA TYR A 41 9.33 -0.74 -11.07
C TYR A 41 8.81 -1.02 -9.66
N SER A 42 8.97 -0.08 -8.73
CA SER A 42 8.52 -0.25 -7.34
C SER A 42 7.02 -0.53 -7.23
N TYR A 43 6.20 0.05 -8.11
CA TYR A 43 4.75 -0.18 -8.16
C TYR A 43 4.35 -1.40 -8.97
N THR A 44 5.03 -1.65 -10.08
CA THR A 44 4.64 -2.65 -11.07
C THR A 44 5.34 -3.99 -10.91
N SER A 45 6.48 -4.02 -10.20
CA SER A 45 7.44 -5.15 -10.21
C SER A 45 7.79 -5.59 -11.63
N GLY A 46 7.82 -4.64 -12.57
CA GLY A 46 8.14 -4.89 -13.98
C GLY A 46 7.01 -5.56 -14.79
N TYR A 47 5.80 -5.69 -14.26
CA TYR A 47 4.68 -6.28 -15.00
C TYR A 47 4.40 -5.48 -16.29
N PRO A 48 4.61 -6.06 -17.50
CA PRO A 48 4.71 -5.30 -18.75
C PRO A 48 3.50 -4.40 -19.03
N TYR A 49 2.30 -4.93 -18.82
CA TYR A 49 1.07 -4.15 -19.05
C TYR A 49 0.97 -2.95 -18.13
N LEU A 50 1.31 -3.10 -16.85
CA LEU A 50 1.26 -2.00 -15.87
C LEU A 50 2.32 -0.95 -16.17
N VAL A 51 3.54 -1.37 -16.55
CA VAL A 51 4.61 -0.46 -16.99
C VAL A 51 4.13 0.38 -18.18
N SER A 52 3.61 -0.29 -19.22
CA SER A 52 3.07 0.41 -20.40
C SER A 52 1.92 1.35 -20.05
N CYS A 53 0.98 0.95 -19.18
CA CYS A 53 -0.13 1.82 -18.76
C CYS A 53 0.38 3.06 -18.03
N LEU A 54 1.30 2.93 -17.08
CA LEU A 54 1.84 4.07 -16.36
C LEU A 54 2.59 5.03 -17.28
N CYS A 55 3.48 4.50 -18.13
CA CYS A 55 4.21 5.32 -19.11
C CYS A 55 3.25 6.07 -20.03
N LYS A 56 2.23 5.38 -20.55
CA LYS A 56 1.21 5.99 -21.41
C LYS A 56 0.44 7.11 -20.70
N MET A 57 -0.03 6.86 -19.47
CA MET A 57 -0.77 7.86 -18.69
C MET A 57 0.11 9.09 -18.39
N ILE A 58 1.40 8.88 -18.09
CA ILE A 58 2.30 10.01 -17.87
C ILE A 58 2.47 10.81 -19.16
N ASP A 59 2.76 10.14 -20.26
CA ASP A 59 3.03 10.78 -21.53
C ASP A 59 1.81 11.51 -22.11
N GLU A 60 0.66 10.83 -22.19
CA GLU A 60 -0.53 11.32 -22.87
C GLU A 60 -1.42 12.18 -21.96
N ASP A 61 -1.68 11.73 -20.72
CA ASP A 61 -2.71 12.35 -19.87
C ASP A 61 -2.11 13.43 -18.93
N ILE A 62 -0.87 13.23 -18.44
CA ILE A 62 -0.26 14.13 -17.46
C ILE A 62 0.61 15.18 -18.15
N LYS A 63 1.49 14.77 -19.06
CA LYS A 63 2.40 15.68 -19.79
C LYS A 63 1.79 16.21 -21.07
N GLY A 64 1.01 15.40 -21.77
CA GLY A 64 0.36 15.81 -23.02
C GLY A 64 1.35 16.33 -24.05
N GLU A 65 1.03 17.48 -24.67
CA GLU A 65 1.88 18.09 -25.69
C GLU A 65 3.14 18.75 -25.14
N SER A 66 3.19 19.05 -23.83
CA SER A 66 4.31 19.80 -23.22
C SER A 66 5.61 19.00 -23.16
N LYS A 67 5.53 17.65 -23.11
CA LYS A 67 6.67 16.73 -23.06
C LYS A 67 7.79 17.20 -22.12
N THR A 68 7.43 17.67 -20.93
CA THR A 68 8.39 18.08 -19.90
C THR A 68 8.91 16.87 -19.13
N ALA A 69 10.02 17.05 -18.40
CA ALA A 69 10.61 16.01 -17.55
C ALA A 69 9.55 15.33 -16.66
N TRP A 70 9.60 14.00 -16.63
CA TRP A 70 8.78 13.21 -15.70
C TRP A 70 9.35 13.33 -14.30
N SER A 71 8.47 13.38 -13.32
CA SER A 71 8.80 13.43 -11.89
C SER A 71 8.19 12.25 -11.14
N LYS A 72 8.67 11.99 -9.92
CA LYS A 72 8.03 11.02 -9.01
C LYS A 72 6.54 11.30 -8.83
N GLN A 73 6.17 12.58 -8.74
CA GLN A 73 4.77 12.97 -8.58
C GLN A 73 3.91 12.59 -9.79
N ASP A 74 4.47 12.61 -10.99
CA ASP A 74 3.75 12.16 -12.20
C ASP A 74 3.50 10.65 -12.14
N VAL A 75 4.49 9.86 -11.68
CA VAL A 75 4.32 8.42 -11.48
C VAL A 75 3.22 8.13 -10.45
N LEU A 76 3.23 8.84 -9.31
CA LEU A 76 2.18 8.71 -8.28
C LEU A 76 0.79 9.05 -8.83
N THR A 77 0.72 10.11 -9.61
CA THR A 77 -0.53 10.53 -10.27
C THR A 77 -1.04 9.46 -11.24
N ALA A 78 -0.14 8.90 -12.07
CA ALA A 78 -0.48 7.83 -12.99
C ALA A 78 -0.95 6.55 -12.25
N VAL A 79 -0.28 6.17 -11.17
CA VAL A 79 -0.71 5.05 -10.30
C VAL A 79 -2.13 5.29 -9.75
N LYS A 80 -2.41 6.50 -9.27
CA LYS A 80 -3.72 6.89 -8.78
C LYS A 80 -4.79 6.81 -9.88
N MET A 81 -4.50 7.32 -11.06
CA MET A 81 -5.39 7.24 -12.23
C MET A 81 -5.68 5.77 -12.56
N LEU A 82 -4.65 4.93 -12.67
CA LEU A 82 -4.78 3.51 -12.99
C LEU A 82 -5.60 2.74 -11.94
N LEU A 83 -5.42 3.04 -10.65
CA LEU A 83 -6.19 2.41 -9.57
C LEU A 83 -7.68 2.77 -9.60
N ASN A 84 -8.04 3.90 -10.16
CA ASN A 84 -9.43 4.37 -10.29
C ASN A 84 -10.07 4.00 -11.64
N ASP A 85 -9.26 3.54 -12.58
CA ASP A 85 -9.73 3.24 -13.93
C ASP A 85 -10.49 1.90 -14.01
N LYS A 86 -11.47 1.84 -14.93
CA LYS A 86 -12.09 0.59 -15.39
C LYS A 86 -11.15 -0.08 -16.40
N ASN A 87 -10.31 -0.95 -15.89
CA ASN A 87 -9.27 -1.59 -16.67
C ASN A 87 -9.60 -3.07 -16.90
N PRO A 88 -9.56 -3.59 -18.14
CA PRO A 88 -9.85 -4.99 -18.44
C PRO A 88 -8.98 -5.99 -17.67
N LEU A 89 -7.73 -5.62 -17.33
CA LEU A 89 -6.87 -6.45 -16.51
C LEU A 89 -7.48 -6.66 -15.12
N PHE A 90 -7.90 -5.58 -14.45
CA PHE A 90 -8.51 -5.67 -13.13
C PHE A 90 -9.87 -6.38 -13.15
N GLU A 91 -10.67 -6.15 -14.18
CA GLU A 91 -11.95 -6.88 -14.35
C GLU A 91 -11.71 -8.38 -14.49
N SER A 92 -10.71 -8.78 -15.29
CA SER A 92 -10.30 -10.17 -15.45
C SER A 92 -9.81 -10.78 -14.12
N LEU A 93 -8.94 -10.06 -13.39
CA LEU A 93 -8.42 -10.52 -12.10
C LEU A 93 -9.55 -10.71 -11.07
N ILE A 94 -10.46 -9.74 -10.94
CA ILE A 94 -11.61 -9.83 -10.03
C ILE A 94 -12.54 -10.98 -10.44
N GLY A 95 -12.76 -11.16 -11.74
CA GLY A 95 -13.52 -12.30 -12.27
C GLY A 95 -12.93 -13.63 -11.83
N LYS A 96 -11.59 -13.78 -11.94
CA LYS A 96 -10.88 -14.99 -11.49
C LYS A 96 -11.01 -15.24 -9.99
N LEU A 97 -10.92 -14.21 -9.16
CA LEU A 97 -11.12 -14.35 -7.71
C LEU A 97 -12.54 -14.82 -7.34
N ASN A 98 -13.53 -14.38 -8.09
CA ASN A 98 -14.92 -14.84 -7.87
C ASN A 98 -15.14 -16.26 -8.39
N GLU A 99 -14.46 -16.68 -9.46
CA GLU A 99 -14.54 -18.02 -10.03
C GLU A 99 -13.78 -19.06 -9.20
N TYR A 100 -12.67 -18.68 -8.54
CA TYR A 100 -11.78 -19.57 -7.81
C TYR A 100 -11.69 -19.23 -6.32
N PRO A 101 -12.58 -19.76 -5.47
CA PRO A 101 -12.59 -19.46 -4.02
C PRO A 101 -11.29 -19.79 -3.30
N GLY A 102 -10.55 -20.80 -3.75
CA GLY A 102 -9.24 -21.18 -3.20
C GLY A 102 -8.20 -20.07 -3.39
N VAL A 103 -8.17 -19.47 -4.58
CA VAL A 103 -7.30 -18.31 -4.89
C VAL A 103 -7.71 -17.11 -4.05
N LYS A 104 -9.02 -16.82 -3.97
CA LYS A 104 -9.55 -15.73 -3.16
C LYS A 104 -9.15 -15.85 -1.69
N ASN A 105 -9.25 -17.05 -1.13
CA ASN A 105 -8.83 -17.33 0.25
C ASN A 105 -7.32 -17.15 0.45
N LEU A 106 -6.50 -17.67 -0.47
CA LEU A 106 -5.05 -17.48 -0.44
C LEU A 106 -4.68 -15.98 -0.42
N ILE A 107 -5.23 -15.21 -1.34
CA ILE A 107 -5.00 -13.76 -1.39
C ILE A 107 -5.45 -13.06 -0.11
N TYR A 108 -6.61 -13.43 0.43
CA TYR A 108 -7.10 -12.87 1.70
C TYR A 108 -6.14 -13.16 2.87
N ARG A 109 -5.61 -14.39 2.96
CA ARG A 109 -4.64 -14.78 3.98
C ARG A 109 -3.34 -13.98 3.87
N LEU A 110 -2.83 -13.79 2.65
CA LEU A 110 -1.64 -12.98 2.39
C LEU A 110 -1.84 -11.52 2.80
N LEU A 111 -2.99 -10.94 2.42
CA LEU A 111 -3.26 -9.51 2.63
C LEU A 111 -3.62 -9.17 4.07
N PHE A 112 -4.55 -9.91 4.66
CA PHE A 112 -5.19 -9.54 5.93
C PHE A 112 -4.74 -10.36 7.13
N ARG A 113 -4.16 -11.54 6.93
CA ARG A 113 -3.64 -12.36 8.03
C ARG A 113 -2.13 -12.28 8.14
N GLY A 114 -1.43 -11.67 7.17
CA GLY A 114 0.02 -11.58 7.16
C GLY A 114 0.72 -12.94 7.23
N GLU A 115 0.03 -14.01 6.75
CA GLU A 115 0.57 -15.36 6.83
C GLU A 115 1.78 -15.49 5.93
N ASN A 116 2.87 -16.01 6.49
CA ASN A 116 4.02 -16.40 5.69
C ASN A 116 3.74 -17.77 5.06
N ILE A 117 3.32 -17.77 3.80
CA ILE A 117 2.90 -18.96 3.07
C ILE A 117 4.07 -19.47 2.24
N GLY A 118 4.56 -20.67 2.57
CA GLY A 118 5.57 -21.37 1.78
C GLY A 118 5.02 -21.75 0.40
N TYR A 119 5.87 -21.58 -0.62
CA TYR A 119 5.52 -22.02 -1.98
C TYR A 119 5.42 -23.54 -2.05
N ASN A 120 4.27 -24.03 -2.48
CA ASN A 120 4.05 -25.43 -2.78
C ASN A 120 3.38 -25.55 -4.16
N PRO A 121 4.08 -26.09 -5.18
CA PRO A 121 3.53 -26.22 -6.54
C PRO A 121 2.38 -27.24 -6.63
N ASP A 122 2.20 -28.10 -5.63
CA ASP A 122 1.09 -29.07 -5.57
C ASP A 122 -0.19 -28.47 -4.94
N ASP A 123 -0.11 -27.25 -4.38
CA ASP A 123 -1.27 -26.51 -3.90
C ASP A 123 -1.96 -25.83 -5.08
N SER A 124 -3.17 -26.27 -5.41
CA SER A 124 -3.92 -25.77 -6.57
C SER A 124 -4.27 -24.28 -6.46
N GLY A 125 -4.41 -23.73 -5.25
CA GLY A 125 -4.65 -22.31 -5.02
C GLY A 125 -3.41 -21.48 -5.35
N ILE A 126 -2.22 -21.94 -4.94
CA ILE A 126 -0.94 -21.32 -5.22
C ILE A 126 -0.63 -21.41 -6.73
N ASP A 127 -0.77 -22.59 -7.32
CA ASP A 127 -0.51 -22.81 -8.76
C ASP A 127 -1.40 -21.89 -9.63
N MET A 128 -2.70 -21.85 -9.35
CA MET A 128 -3.63 -20.95 -10.03
C MET A 128 -3.32 -19.48 -9.80
N ALA A 129 -2.98 -19.09 -8.57
CA ALA A 129 -2.67 -17.70 -8.26
C ALA A 129 -1.37 -17.25 -8.97
N GLU A 130 -0.37 -18.12 -9.09
CA GLU A 130 0.85 -17.88 -9.87
C GLU A 130 0.52 -17.78 -11.38
N MET A 131 -0.26 -18.73 -11.90
CA MET A 131 -0.67 -18.76 -13.32
C MET A 131 -1.45 -17.51 -13.73
N PHE A 132 -2.32 -16.98 -12.86
CA PHE A 132 -3.07 -15.76 -13.12
C PHE A 132 -2.28 -14.48 -12.83
N GLY A 133 -1.04 -14.58 -12.33
CA GLY A 133 -0.18 -13.44 -12.03
C GLY A 133 -0.54 -12.66 -10.75
N PHE A 134 -1.35 -13.23 -9.84
CA PHE A 134 -1.66 -12.59 -8.57
C PHE A 134 -0.48 -12.57 -7.61
N ILE A 135 0.36 -13.59 -7.70
CA ILE A 135 1.46 -13.82 -6.76
C ILE A 135 2.79 -13.97 -7.47
N LYS A 136 3.85 -13.75 -6.72
CA LYS A 136 5.23 -14.08 -7.07
C LYS A 136 5.86 -14.88 -5.94
N VAL A 137 6.87 -15.67 -6.28
CA VAL A 137 7.63 -16.47 -5.32
C VAL A 137 8.99 -15.81 -5.08
N ARG A 138 9.33 -15.55 -3.82
CA ARG A 138 10.63 -15.02 -3.42
C ARG A 138 11.12 -15.79 -2.19
N ASN A 139 12.34 -16.32 -2.24
CA ASN A 139 12.96 -17.09 -1.15
C ASN A 139 12.06 -18.23 -0.63
N GLY A 140 11.35 -18.93 -1.52
CA GLY A 140 10.46 -20.04 -1.17
C GLY A 140 9.12 -19.64 -0.56
N ASN A 141 8.80 -18.36 -0.46
CA ASN A 141 7.54 -17.86 0.05
C ASN A 141 6.72 -17.13 -1.02
N VAL A 142 5.42 -17.10 -0.80
CA VAL A 142 4.43 -16.50 -1.70
C VAL A 142 4.15 -15.05 -1.28
N TYR A 143 4.14 -14.13 -2.26
CA TYR A 143 3.81 -12.71 -2.07
C TYR A 143 2.86 -12.24 -3.16
N ILE A 144 2.12 -11.17 -2.92
CA ILE A 144 1.37 -10.49 -4.00
C ILE A 144 2.35 -10.00 -5.06
N ALA A 145 1.98 -10.12 -6.33
CA ALA A 145 2.89 -9.90 -7.45
C ALA A 145 3.46 -8.48 -7.51
N ASN A 146 2.64 -7.45 -7.23
CA ASN A 146 3.06 -6.05 -7.25
C ASN A 146 2.13 -5.18 -6.39
N ARG A 147 2.56 -3.94 -6.11
CA ARG A 147 1.83 -2.99 -5.24
C ARG A 147 0.50 -2.54 -5.83
N ILE A 148 0.40 -2.40 -7.14
CA ILE A 148 -0.86 -2.00 -7.80
C ILE A 148 -1.92 -3.07 -7.58
N PHE A 149 -1.57 -4.35 -7.77
CA PHE A 149 -2.48 -5.46 -7.48
C PHE A 149 -2.84 -5.52 -6.00
N GLU A 150 -1.86 -5.36 -5.13
CA GLU A 150 -2.08 -5.35 -3.69
C GLU A 150 -3.12 -4.30 -3.30
N THR A 151 -2.93 -3.05 -3.72
CA THR A 151 -3.86 -1.96 -3.43
C THR A 151 -5.26 -2.22 -4.02
N ARG A 152 -5.33 -2.71 -5.26
CA ARG A 152 -6.61 -3.01 -5.91
C ARG A 152 -7.37 -4.13 -5.19
N LEU A 153 -6.65 -5.16 -4.75
CA LEU A 153 -7.21 -6.29 -4.00
C LEU A 153 -7.69 -5.86 -2.61
N TYR A 154 -6.91 -5.04 -1.88
CA TYR A 154 -7.39 -4.45 -0.63
C TYR A 154 -8.70 -3.68 -0.85
N ASN A 155 -8.74 -2.83 -1.86
CA ASN A 155 -9.95 -2.06 -2.19
C ASN A 155 -11.14 -2.99 -2.46
N MET A 156 -10.94 -4.05 -3.24
CA MET A 156 -12.00 -5.01 -3.54
C MET A 156 -12.53 -5.70 -2.27
N PHE A 157 -11.64 -6.20 -1.42
CA PHE A 157 -12.05 -6.89 -0.20
C PHE A 157 -12.73 -5.94 0.80
N LEU A 158 -12.19 -4.74 1.02
CA LEU A 158 -12.74 -3.76 1.97
C LEU A 158 -14.08 -3.17 1.53
N MET A 159 -14.40 -3.27 0.23
CA MET A 159 -15.71 -2.85 -0.31
C MET A 159 -16.74 -3.99 -0.31
N SER A 160 -16.38 -5.19 0.16
CA SER A 160 -17.36 -6.26 0.30
C SER A 160 -18.41 -5.92 1.36
N THR A 161 -19.65 -6.40 1.15
CA THR A 161 -20.77 -6.15 2.08
C THR A 161 -20.42 -6.60 3.51
N ASP A 162 -19.80 -7.77 3.64
CA ASP A 162 -19.41 -8.33 4.95
C ASP A 162 -18.45 -7.43 5.73
N GLU A 163 -17.53 -6.73 5.03
CA GLU A 163 -16.60 -5.81 5.66
C GLU A 163 -17.26 -4.46 6.01
N GLN A 164 -18.17 -3.97 5.16
CA GLN A 164 -18.92 -2.74 5.41
C GLN A 164 -19.95 -2.87 6.53
N GLU A 165 -20.39 -4.08 6.82
CA GLU A 165 -21.29 -4.35 7.94
C GLU A 165 -20.58 -4.34 9.30
N LYS A 166 -19.24 -4.34 9.32
CA LYS A 166 -18.48 -4.28 10.57
C LYS A 166 -18.64 -2.92 11.25
N ASP A 167 -18.69 -2.95 12.56
CA ASP A 167 -18.89 -1.76 13.38
C ASP A 167 -17.78 -0.72 13.17
N VAL A 168 -16.54 -1.16 12.94
CA VAL A 168 -15.40 -0.28 12.66
C VAL A 168 -15.61 0.57 11.39
N TYR A 169 -16.18 0.00 10.33
CA TYR A 169 -16.48 0.73 9.11
C TYR A 169 -17.63 1.72 9.34
N ARG A 170 -18.68 1.29 10.05
CA ARG A 170 -19.83 2.14 10.39
C ARG A 170 -19.42 3.33 11.25
N GLU A 171 -18.51 3.12 12.20
CA GLU A 171 -18.02 4.20 13.06
C GLU A 171 -17.22 5.24 12.26
N GLY A 172 -16.31 4.82 11.38
CA GLY A 172 -15.62 5.73 10.46
C GLY A 172 -16.59 6.54 9.58
N ALA A 173 -17.64 5.87 9.06
CA ALA A 173 -18.68 6.53 8.26
C ALA A 173 -19.47 7.57 9.07
N ARG A 174 -19.83 7.25 10.31
CA ARG A 174 -20.56 8.12 11.22
C ARG A 174 -19.78 9.39 11.57
N LEU A 175 -18.48 9.27 11.74
CA LEU A 175 -17.60 10.35 12.18
C LEU A 175 -16.99 11.16 11.02
N LYS A 176 -17.18 10.77 9.76
CA LYS A 176 -16.52 11.33 8.57
C LYS A 176 -16.41 12.85 8.57
N ASN A 177 -17.51 13.55 8.86
CA ASN A 177 -17.57 15.01 8.77
C ASN A 177 -16.72 15.73 9.84
N GLN A 178 -16.26 15.02 10.88
CA GLN A 178 -15.39 15.58 11.93
C GLN A 178 -13.91 15.54 11.57
N PHE A 179 -13.57 14.83 10.47
CA PHE A 179 -12.20 14.53 10.10
C PHE A 179 -11.72 15.29 8.87
N ILE A 180 -12.60 16.09 8.26
CA ILE A 180 -12.28 16.81 7.03
C ILE A 180 -12.48 18.30 7.28
N HIS A 181 -11.38 19.06 7.20
CA HIS A 181 -11.37 20.51 7.38
C HIS A 181 -10.64 21.15 6.19
N ASP A 182 -11.28 22.08 5.53
CA ASP A 182 -10.71 22.86 4.40
C ASP A 182 -10.05 21.99 3.31
N GLY A 183 -10.64 20.82 3.05
CA GLY A 183 -10.11 19.88 2.05
C GLY A 183 -8.92 19.04 2.51
N ALA A 184 -8.56 19.07 3.78
CA ALA A 184 -7.50 18.26 4.39
C ALA A 184 -8.07 17.28 5.41
N LEU A 185 -7.34 16.16 5.65
CA LEU A 185 -7.65 15.22 6.72
C LEU A 185 -7.05 15.69 8.05
N ASP A 186 -7.87 15.78 9.08
CA ASP A 186 -7.39 15.89 10.45
C ASP A 186 -6.92 14.53 10.97
N MET A 187 -5.69 14.18 10.63
CA MET A 187 -5.12 12.87 10.99
C MET A 187 -4.93 12.70 12.50
N TRP A 188 -4.71 13.78 13.24
CA TRP A 188 -4.70 13.72 14.71
C TRP A 188 -6.03 13.21 15.24
N ARG A 189 -7.11 13.83 14.79
CA ARG A 189 -8.47 13.48 15.21
C ARG A 189 -8.89 12.08 14.75
N ILE A 190 -8.45 11.68 13.52
CA ILE A 190 -8.66 10.33 13.00
C ILE A 190 -7.99 9.29 13.90
N LEU A 191 -6.72 9.50 14.24
CA LEU A 191 -5.96 8.60 15.09
C LEU A 191 -6.53 8.57 16.53
N GLU A 192 -6.86 9.73 17.10
CA GLU A 192 -7.47 9.82 18.42
C GLU A 192 -8.76 8.99 18.51
N LYS A 193 -9.65 9.15 17.54
CA LYS A 193 -10.91 8.41 17.52
C LYS A 193 -10.75 6.92 17.19
N PHE A 194 -9.76 6.58 16.38
CA PHE A 194 -9.42 5.18 16.15
C PHE A 194 -8.90 4.52 17.43
N VAL A 195 -8.02 5.19 18.17
CA VAL A 195 -7.48 4.71 19.47
C VAL A 195 -8.61 4.44 20.46
N GLU A 196 -9.50 5.43 20.67
CA GLU A 196 -10.66 5.28 21.55
C GLU A 196 -11.52 4.06 21.15
N TYR A 197 -11.85 3.97 19.87
CA TYR A 197 -12.71 2.90 19.35
C TYR A 197 -12.06 1.51 19.42
N PHE A 198 -10.75 1.43 19.11
CA PHE A 198 -10.03 0.16 19.13
C PHE A 198 -9.88 -0.40 20.54
N ASP A 199 -9.62 0.45 21.53
CA ASP A 199 -9.51 0.04 22.93
C ASP A 199 -10.86 -0.51 23.47
N ASP A 200 -11.96 0.12 23.11
CA ASP A 200 -13.32 -0.34 23.46
C ASP A 200 -13.64 -1.74 22.90
N ILE A 201 -13.16 -2.06 21.71
CA ILE A 201 -13.48 -3.34 21.05
C ILE A 201 -12.48 -4.45 21.37
N TYR A 202 -11.19 -4.09 21.51
CA TYR A 202 -10.09 -5.06 21.53
C TYR A 202 -9.42 -5.16 22.90
N GLY A 203 -9.68 -4.21 23.81
CA GLY A 203 -8.97 -4.09 25.10
C GLY A 203 -8.94 -5.34 25.97
N ASP A 204 -9.93 -6.23 25.82
CA ASP A 204 -10.10 -7.44 26.64
C ASP A 204 -9.98 -8.75 25.84
N ARG A 205 -9.54 -8.73 24.58
CA ARG A 205 -9.46 -9.96 23.77
C ARG A 205 -8.11 -10.65 23.92
N ASP A 206 -8.15 -11.94 24.19
CA ASP A 206 -6.99 -12.85 24.37
C ASP A 206 -6.57 -13.52 23.05
N GLU A 207 -6.95 -12.97 21.91
CA GLU A 207 -6.61 -13.50 20.59
C GLU A 207 -5.23 -13.03 20.13
N LYS A 208 -4.51 -13.91 19.43
CA LYS A 208 -3.24 -13.57 18.81
C LYS A 208 -3.45 -12.48 17.75
N PHE A 209 -3.06 -11.26 18.07
CA PHE A 209 -3.13 -10.12 17.18
C PHE A 209 -1.88 -10.04 16.30
N LEU A 210 -2.08 -9.81 15.01
CA LEU A 210 -1.03 -9.59 14.04
C LEU A 210 -1.10 -8.13 13.57
N GLU A 211 0.03 -7.59 13.14
CA GLU A 211 0.11 -6.24 12.57
C GLU A 211 -0.85 -6.06 11.37
N ALA A 212 -1.00 -7.09 10.54
CA ALA A 212 -1.97 -7.09 9.46
C ALA A 212 -3.43 -6.94 9.94
N ASP A 213 -3.76 -7.42 11.15
CA ASP A 213 -5.08 -7.20 11.74
C ASP A 213 -5.27 -5.73 12.09
N GLY A 214 -4.27 -5.11 12.72
CA GLY A 214 -4.29 -3.68 13.03
C GLY A 214 -4.44 -2.82 11.80
N ARG A 215 -3.66 -3.11 10.76
CA ARG A 215 -3.76 -2.44 9.46
C ARG A 215 -5.17 -2.57 8.87
N ARG A 216 -5.73 -3.77 8.88
CA ARG A 216 -7.09 -4.01 8.38
C ARG A 216 -8.14 -3.21 9.13
N TYR A 217 -8.08 -3.18 10.47
CA TYR A 217 -9.03 -2.39 11.28
C TYR A 217 -8.90 -0.89 10.97
N PHE A 218 -7.68 -0.38 10.90
CA PHE A 218 -7.46 1.01 10.57
C PHE A 218 -7.93 1.37 9.16
N MET A 219 -7.65 0.51 8.17
CA MET A 219 -8.13 0.69 6.81
C MET A 219 -9.66 0.68 6.71
N LEU A 220 -10.32 -0.21 7.45
CA LEU A 220 -11.79 -0.26 7.51
C LEU A 220 -12.37 1.01 8.12
N PHE A 221 -11.76 1.54 9.19
CA PHE A 221 -12.16 2.80 9.80
C PHE A 221 -11.96 3.98 8.85
N LEU A 222 -10.83 4.02 8.17
CA LEU A 222 -10.44 5.10 7.27
C LEU A 222 -11.24 5.10 5.95
N LYS A 223 -11.57 3.92 5.42
CA LYS A 223 -12.19 3.77 4.09
C LYS A 223 -13.41 4.66 3.86
N PRO A 224 -14.42 4.68 4.72
CA PRO A 224 -15.59 5.54 4.52
C PRO A 224 -15.25 7.04 4.61
N ILE A 225 -14.21 7.42 5.39
CA ILE A 225 -13.78 8.80 5.55
C ILE A 225 -13.24 9.35 4.24
N ILE A 226 -12.35 8.61 3.57
CA ILE A 226 -11.71 9.03 2.32
C ILE A 226 -12.46 8.62 1.07
N ASN A 227 -13.54 7.83 1.19
CA ASN A 227 -14.26 7.26 0.05
C ASN A 227 -14.78 8.33 -0.92
N GLY A 228 -14.45 8.13 -2.21
CA GLY A 228 -14.83 9.02 -3.29
C GLY A 228 -13.88 10.21 -3.51
N THR A 229 -12.94 10.47 -2.60
CA THR A 229 -12.02 11.62 -2.66
C THR A 229 -10.56 11.20 -2.56
N GLY A 230 -10.24 10.28 -1.65
CA GLY A 230 -8.89 9.84 -1.39
C GLY A 230 -8.63 8.38 -1.75
N ASN A 231 -7.37 8.04 -1.84
CA ASN A 231 -6.87 6.68 -2.00
C ASN A 231 -5.80 6.39 -0.95
N TYR A 232 -5.55 5.12 -0.69
CA TYR A 232 -4.41 4.69 0.09
C TYR A 232 -3.57 3.71 -0.72
N TYR A 233 -2.29 3.74 -0.45
CA TYR A 233 -1.30 2.83 -1.03
C TYR A 233 -0.61 2.13 0.12
N ILE A 234 -0.38 0.84 -0.04
CA ILE A 234 0.41 0.07 0.92
C ILE A 234 1.78 -0.08 0.33
N GLU A 235 2.79 0.41 1.03
CA GLU A 235 4.17 0.24 0.60
C GLU A 235 4.57 -1.23 0.73
N ALA A 236 4.99 -1.83 -0.38
CA ALA A 236 5.64 -3.10 -0.33
C ALA A 236 7.04 -2.92 0.27
N ARG A 237 7.42 -3.82 1.16
CA ARG A 237 8.69 -3.93 1.86
C ARG A 237 9.88 -3.30 1.12
N THR A 238 10.57 -2.42 1.80
CA THR A 238 11.88 -1.92 1.42
C THR A 238 12.91 -3.04 1.32
N ARG A 239 14.12 -2.73 0.82
CA ARG A 239 15.26 -3.66 0.65
C ARG A 239 15.57 -4.53 1.88
N ASN A 240 15.15 -4.14 3.07
CA ASN A 240 15.46 -4.79 4.35
C ASN A 240 14.37 -5.74 4.87
N ASN A 241 13.34 -6.07 4.09
CA ASN A 241 12.25 -6.97 4.51
C ASN A 241 11.37 -6.42 5.66
N GLU A 242 11.49 -5.15 5.98
CA GLU A 242 10.72 -4.47 7.01
C GLU A 242 9.38 -3.99 6.46
N GLN A 243 8.39 -3.90 7.36
CA GLN A 243 6.99 -3.90 6.97
C GLN A 243 6.48 -2.55 6.48
N THR A 244 5.43 -2.62 5.90
CA THR A 244 4.53 -1.88 5.04
C THR A 244 4.00 -0.61 5.67
N ASP A 245 4.44 0.50 5.18
CA ASP A 245 3.82 1.78 5.44
C ASP A 245 2.56 1.95 4.59
N MET A 246 1.62 2.68 5.10
CA MET A 246 0.45 3.11 4.36
C MET A 246 0.57 4.59 4.03
N ILE A 247 0.39 4.91 2.75
CA ILE A 247 0.30 6.29 2.29
C ILE A 247 -1.17 6.57 1.94
N ILE A 248 -1.73 7.61 2.54
CA ILE A 248 -3.04 8.13 2.17
C ILE A 248 -2.81 9.34 1.27
N ASP A 249 -3.41 9.33 0.08
CA ASP A 249 -3.54 10.51 -0.76
C ASP A 249 -4.97 11.04 -0.64
N TYR A 250 -5.11 12.27 -0.20
CA TYR A 250 -6.40 12.94 -0.09
C TYR A 250 -6.31 14.34 -0.69
N LEU A 251 -6.97 14.56 -1.82
CA LEU A 251 -6.93 15.83 -2.57
C LEU A 251 -5.52 16.33 -2.89
N GLY A 252 -4.58 15.40 -3.15
CA GLY A 252 -3.19 15.71 -3.48
C GLY A 252 -2.29 15.95 -2.25
N GLN A 253 -2.82 15.84 -1.04
CA GLN A 253 -2.03 15.80 0.18
C GLN A 253 -1.72 14.36 0.56
N GLN A 254 -0.47 14.07 0.92
CA GLN A 254 -0.04 12.75 1.31
C GLN A 254 0.13 12.66 2.83
N TYR A 255 -0.33 11.55 3.40
CA TYR A 255 -0.21 11.24 4.83
C TYR A 255 0.46 9.88 4.94
N ILE A 256 1.68 9.86 5.46
CA ILE A 256 2.50 8.64 5.59
C ILE A 256 2.29 8.08 6.98
N ILE A 257 1.87 6.82 7.06
CA ILE A 257 1.53 6.16 8.31
C ILE A 257 2.32 4.87 8.44
N GLU A 258 3.16 4.79 9.44
CA GLU A 258 3.81 3.56 9.90
C GLU A 258 2.93 2.85 10.91
N MET A 259 2.73 1.54 10.76
CA MET A 259 1.94 0.74 11.70
C MET A 259 2.77 -0.40 12.27
N LYS A 260 2.83 -0.51 13.58
CA LYS A 260 3.67 -1.53 14.27
C LYS A 260 2.96 -2.15 15.47
N ILE A 261 3.35 -3.41 15.77
CA ILE A 261 3.09 -3.98 17.09
C ILE A 261 4.23 -3.56 18.02
N TRP A 262 3.88 -3.07 19.19
CA TRP A 262 4.84 -2.66 20.21
C TRP A 262 5.61 -3.87 20.77
N HIS A 263 6.92 -3.87 20.61
CA HIS A 263 7.85 -4.88 21.16
C HIS A 263 8.90 -4.28 22.11
N GLY A 264 8.73 -3.04 22.56
CA GLY A 264 9.66 -2.33 23.44
C GLY A 264 10.22 -1.03 22.83
N ASN A 265 10.90 -0.22 23.64
CA ASN A 265 11.37 1.11 23.23
C ASN A 265 12.33 1.07 22.03
N ALA A 266 13.31 0.16 22.04
CA ALA A 266 14.27 0.04 20.94
C ALA A 266 13.63 -0.29 19.60
N TYR A 267 12.53 -1.05 19.61
CA TYR A 267 11.76 -1.38 18.40
C TYR A 267 10.95 -0.17 17.92
N ASN A 268 10.42 0.61 18.85
CA ASN A 268 9.69 1.85 18.54
C ASN A 268 10.61 2.91 17.92
N GLU A 269 11.82 3.10 18.50
CA GLU A 269 12.86 4.00 17.96
C GLU A 269 13.29 3.59 16.54
N SER A 270 13.33 2.29 16.23
CA SER A 270 13.58 1.81 14.87
C SER A 270 12.45 2.21 13.92
N GLY A 271 11.17 2.18 14.36
CA GLY A 271 10.03 2.64 13.59
C GLY A 271 10.03 4.13 13.32
N GLU A 272 10.37 4.91 14.34
CA GLU A 272 10.51 6.36 14.22
C GLU A 272 11.59 6.74 13.19
N LYS A 273 12.74 6.05 13.24
CA LYS A 273 13.81 6.26 12.26
C LYS A 273 13.38 5.89 10.85
N GLN A 274 12.73 4.75 10.68
CA GLN A 274 12.23 4.29 9.39
C GLN A 274 11.24 5.30 8.80
N LEU A 275 10.30 5.77 9.62
CA LEU A 275 9.35 6.80 9.19
C LEU A 275 10.05 8.11 8.82
N SER A 276 11.09 8.51 9.56
CA SER A 276 11.90 9.69 9.23
C SER A 276 12.56 9.58 7.86
N ASP A 277 13.14 8.42 7.54
CA ASP A 277 13.76 8.16 6.23
C ASP A 277 12.72 8.23 5.09
N TYR A 278 11.50 7.76 5.32
CA TYR A 278 10.38 7.89 4.37
C TYR A 278 9.94 9.33 4.18
N LEU A 279 9.78 10.08 5.27
CA LEU A 279 9.39 11.50 5.19
C LEU A 279 10.42 12.30 4.39
N GLU A 280 11.70 11.97 4.50
CA GLU A 280 12.75 12.56 3.69
C GLU A 280 12.59 12.21 2.21
N TYR A 281 12.36 10.92 1.92
CA TYR A 281 12.16 10.44 0.54
C TYR A 281 10.95 11.07 -0.16
N TYR A 282 9.83 11.25 0.57
CA TYR A 282 8.60 11.86 0.05
C TYR A 282 8.54 13.39 0.19
N HIS A 283 9.59 14.01 0.75
CA HIS A 283 9.67 15.45 1.04
C HIS A 283 8.55 15.95 1.96
N GLU A 284 8.11 15.10 2.89
CA GLU A 284 7.11 15.44 3.88
C GLU A 284 7.77 15.83 5.21
N GLU A 285 7.20 16.80 5.90
CA GLU A 285 7.69 17.26 7.22
C GLU A 285 6.99 16.55 8.39
N LYS A 286 5.84 15.94 8.12
CA LYS A 286 4.99 15.34 9.12
C LYS A 286 4.62 13.91 8.78
N GLY A 287 4.81 13.01 9.75
CA GLY A 287 4.46 11.60 9.65
C GLY A 287 3.57 11.12 10.79
N TYR A 288 3.05 9.90 10.65
CA TYR A 288 2.13 9.31 11.60
C TYR A 288 2.58 7.90 11.93
N MET A 289 2.53 7.53 13.21
CA MET A 289 2.83 6.17 13.67
C MET A 289 1.66 5.64 14.50
N LEU A 290 1.20 4.44 14.16
CA LEU A 290 0.14 3.74 14.89
C LEU A 290 0.72 2.47 15.51
N SER A 291 0.88 2.47 16.83
CA SER A 291 1.50 1.39 17.60
C SER A 291 0.44 0.60 18.35
N PHE A 292 0.33 -0.70 18.04
CA PHE A 292 -0.54 -1.64 18.74
C PHE A 292 0.19 -2.24 19.95
N ASN A 293 -0.16 -1.79 21.15
CA ASN A 293 0.51 -2.17 22.40
C ASN A 293 -0.41 -2.99 23.30
N PHE A 294 -0.10 -4.26 23.48
CA PHE A 294 -0.85 -5.21 24.30
C PHE A 294 -0.30 -5.38 25.73
N ASN A 295 0.60 -4.51 26.17
CA ASN A 295 1.10 -4.54 27.55
C ASN A 295 0.04 -4.04 28.53
N LYS A 296 -0.06 -4.67 29.71
CA LYS A 296 -1.04 -4.30 30.75
C LYS A 296 -0.93 -2.87 31.26
N ASN A 297 0.27 -2.29 31.20
CA ASN A 297 0.56 -0.94 31.69
C ASN A 297 0.81 0.06 30.54
N LYS A 298 0.24 -0.20 29.36
CA LYS A 298 0.35 0.72 28.23
C LYS A 298 -0.29 2.08 28.53
N LYS A 299 0.27 3.13 27.96
CA LYS A 299 -0.38 4.45 27.91
C LYS A 299 -0.95 4.62 26.52
N ILE A 300 -2.27 4.55 26.44
CA ILE A 300 -3.01 4.79 25.19
C ILE A 300 -3.17 6.29 24.95
N GLY A 301 -3.28 6.68 23.69
CA GLY A 301 -3.51 8.06 23.28
C GLY A 301 -2.64 8.49 22.10
N VAL A 302 -2.72 9.78 21.79
CA VAL A 302 -1.98 10.42 20.69
C VAL A 302 -1.06 11.49 21.27
N LYS A 303 0.18 11.54 20.77
CA LYS A 303 1.18 12.53 21.18
C LYS A 303 2.03 12.99 20.01
N GLU A 304 2.67 14.13 20.17
CA GLU A 304 3.70 14.62 19.25
C GLU A 304 5.09 14.17 19.70
N VAL A 305 5.92 13.78 18.73
CA VAL A 305 7.33 13.41 18.92
C VAL A 305 8.15 14.17 17.88
N GLU A 306 9.14 14.92 18.34
CA GLU A 306 10.07 15.63 17.45
C GLU A 306 11.23 14.70 17.07
N LEU A 307 11.47 14.55 15.77
CA LEU A 307 12.56 13.76 15.20
C LEU A 307 13.43 14.66 14.31
N GLY A 308 14.38 15.37 14.92
CA GLY A 308 15.17 16.39 14.23
C GLY A 308 14.27 17.52 13.71
N GLU A 309 14.22 17.71 12.39
CA GLU A 309 13.37 18.70 11.74
C GLU A 309 11.96 18.17 11.37
N LYS A 310 11.69 16.89 11.65
CA LYS A 310 10.42 16.22 11.33
C LYS A 310 9.51 16.14 12.54
N LEU A 311 8.21 16.22 12.31
CA LEU A 311 7.17 16.04 13.31
C LEU A 311 6.49 14.69 13.14
N LEU A 312 6.50 13.88 14.19
CA LEU A 312 5.79 12.61 14.24
C LEU A 312 4.58 12.71 15.15
N ILE A 313 3.43 12.28 14.66
CA ILE A 313 2.24 12.04 15.48
C ILE A 313 2.19 10.54 15.81
N GLU A 314 2.45 10.19 17.05
CA GLU A 314 2.41 8.81 17.53
C GLU A 314 1.07 8.53 18.23
N ALA A 315 0.35 7.53 17.73
CA ALA A 315 -0.85 6.97 18.34
C ALA A 315 -0.55 5.59 18.92
N VAL A 316 -0.91 5.36 20.17
CA VAL A 316 -0.75 4.07 20.87
C VAL A 316 -2.11 3.54 21.25
N VAL A 317 -2.43 2.29 20.84
CA VAL A 317 -3.65 1.55 21.15
C VAL A 317 -3.37 0.36 22.04
#